data_5464354c5b8e3155d74f948a8d5892e3
#
_entry.id   5464354c5b8e3155d74f948a8d5892e3
#
_cell.length_a   1.000
_cell.length_b   1.000
_cell.length_c   1.000
_cell.angle_alpha   90.00
_cell.angle_beta   90.00
_cell.angle_gamma   90.00
#
_symmetry.space_group_name_H-M   'P 1'
#
loop_
_entity.id
_entity.type
_entity.pdbx_description
1 polymer ?
#
loop_
_entity_poly.entity_id
_entity_poly.type
_entity_poly.pdbx_seq_one_letter_code
_entity_poly.pdbx_strand_id
1 'polypeptide(L)'
;MHTVRLLLKLTEYDRQILEKRFHAVSHIHNVLVKHAKKQLQKLYNDQEYVSRKTEYTVLLKKEKDKEKKTKLSRQEKELKKQLSAEMNQIIKDLGLSEYGFQSYIKICGEMYSKCLSSQQVQKEATRVWAGVKDVLYGKGNEIHFKKYRDFDTVCGKSNKNGVRFHKDSLITEWMGLSMKCRIPKNNDYIMEALKSDISYCEIQRKMFPNGWHYYVVLYLKGNAPKKITQNGNMGNITGIDIGTSTVAAVSDDLLMLKELAPKCHEYNRKIKKVSKHMDLSLRALNPGKYKTDGTIDRNNHDRWVYSRTYLKNRDLLKTLYRKKSAYIKQSHEEMIKELIRDSSFFVVEKMSFRGLQKKAKKTERSEKTSDIRQKDGTTKQIYKYKRKKRFGKSLNNRAPAEFIEILTKKAELYGGAVYKVDTMKFKASQYDHVSDTYTKHSIHDRERNIDGNTVQRDLYSAFLLKNTDNNLEHTDRDKCIYEFAMFLKQHDKLITEMKYQNISMKQCFGF
;
A
#
# COMPACT_ATOMS: atom_id res chain seq x y z
N MET A 1 11.01 9.90 11.94
CA MET A 1 9.75 10.02 12.74
C MET A 1 9.05 8.67 12.81
N HIS A 2 8.49 8.33 13.98
CA HIS A 2 7.70 7.13 14.20
C HIS A 2 6.36 7.47 14.88
N THR A 3 5.44 6.52 14.95
CA THR A 3 4.08 6.81 15.46
C THR A 3 3.69 5.82 16.56
N VAL A 4 3.01 6.34 17.58
CA VAL A 4 2.34 5.56 18.62
C VAL A 4 0.84 5.89 18.59
N ARG A 5 -0.01 4.86 18.66
CA ARG A 5 -1.45 5.02 18.68
C ARG A 5 -2.02 4.47 19.97
N LEU A 6 -2.72 5.32 20.72
CA LEU A 6 -3.33 5.01 22.00
C LEU A 6 -4.85 5.11 21.93
N LEU A 7 -5.55 4.17 22.55
CA LEU A 7 -6.99 4.19 22.65
C LEU A 7 -7.43 5.26 23.67
N LEU A 8 -8.39 6.11 23.30
CA LEU A 8 -9.00 7.08 24.19
C LEU A 8 -10.12 6.43 25.01
N LYS A 9 -10.12 6.68 26.32
CA LYS A 9 -11.26 6.38 27.21
C LYS A 9 -12.19 7.58 27.19
N LEU A 10 -13.40 7.39 26.70
CA LEU A 10 -14.35 8.48 26.46
C LEU A 10 -15.64 8.23 27.24
N THR A 11 -16.17 9.29 27.81
CA THR A 11 -17.55 9.36 28.28
C THR A 11 -18.51 9.55 27.10
N GLU A 12 -19.79 9.43 27.32
CA GLU A 12 -20.79 9.71 26.27
C GLU A 12 -20.78 11.19 25.85
N TYR A 13 -20.57 12.08 26.81
CA TYR A 13 -20.40 13.51 26.56
C TYR A 13 -19.21 13.79 25.62
N ASP A 14 -18.04 13.17 25.89
CA ASP A 14 -16.85 13.32 25.04
C ASP A 14 -17.14 12.85 23.60
N ARG A 15 -17.86 11.73 23.46
CA ARG A 15 -18.25 11.20 22.15
C ARG A 15 -19.10 12.17 21.36
N GLN A 16 -20.11 12.76 21.99
CA GLN A 16 -20.99 13.73 21.33
C GLN A 16 -20.21 14.97 20.85
N ILE A 17 -19.29 15.49 21.67
CA ILE A 17 -18.44 16.60 21.29
C ILE A 17 -17.52 16.22 20.14
N LEU A 18 -16.86 15.06 20.21
CA LEU A 18 -16.01 14.57 19.14
C LEU A 18 -16.78 14.41 17.83
N GLU A 19 -18.00 13.87 17.87
CA GLU A 19 -18.83 13.77 16.68
C GLU A 19 -19.13 15.12 16.05
N LYS A 20 -19.51 16.14 16.84
CA LYS A 20 -19.71 17.51 16.36
C LYS A 20 -18.45 18.05 15.67
N ARG A 21 -17.27 17.83 16.27
CA ARG A 21 -16.00 18.26 15.71
C ARG A 21 -15.65 17.53 14.40
N PHE A 22 -15.88 16.22 14.34
CA PHE A 22 -15.69 15.46 13.10
C PHE A 22 -16.66 15.91 12.00
N HIS A 23 -17.90 16.29 12.35
CA HIS A 23 -18.84 16.89 11.40
C HIS A 23 -18.32 18.22 10.84
N ALA A 24 -17.84 19.11 11.71
CA ALA A 24 -17.29 20.41 11.31
C ALA A 24 -16.10 20.22 10.33
N VAL A 25 -15.13 19.35 10.66
CA VAL A 25 -13.97 19.12 9.77
C VAL A 25 -14.38 18.45 8.46
N SER A 26 -15.35 17.52 8.49
CA SER A 26 -15.89 16.90 7.28
C SER A 26 -16.57 17.91 6.35
N HIS A 27 -17.28 18.88 6.91
CA HIS A 27 -17.88 19.98 6.14
C HIS A 27 -16.80 20.86 5.50
N ILE A 28 -15.81 21.31 6.30
CA ILE A 28 -14.66 22.10 5.83
C ILE A 28 -13.94 21.37 4.69
N HIS A 29 -13.66 20.06 4.84
CA HIS A 29 -13.06 19.24 3.79
C HIS A 29 -13.86 19.31 2.49
N ASN A 30 -15.16 19.11 2.56
CA ASN A 30 -16.01 19.08 1.37
C ASN A 30 -16.18 20.47 0.73
N VAL A 31 -16.18 21.55 1.51
CA VAL A 31 -16.13 22.93 0.99
C VAL A 31 -14.84 23.15 0.19
N LEU A 32 -13.70 22.73 0.74
CA LEU A 32 -12.40 22.80 0.07
C LEU A 32 -12.36 21.95 -1.21
N VAL A 33 -12.91 20.73 -1.18
CA VAL A 33 -13.00 19.87 -2.36
C VAL A 33 -13.88 20.49 -3.45
N LYS A 34 -15.02 21.11 -3.07
CA LYS A 34 -15.90 21.83 -4.00
C LYS A 34 -15.14 22.98 -4.66
N HIS A 35 -14.44 23.79 -3.88
CA HIS A 35 -13.60 24.88 -4.36
C HIS A 35 -12.51 24.35 -5.32
N ALA A 36 -11.77 23.34 -4.91
CA ALA A 36 -10.72 22.73 -5.71
C ALA A 36 -11.22 22.22 -7.08
N LYS A 37 -12.36 21.53 -7.12
CA LYS A 37 -12.98 21.08 -8.39
C LYS A 37 -13.32 22.25 -9.30
N LYS A 38 -13.88 23.34 -8.74
CA LYS A 38 -14.22 24.56 -9.51
C LYS A 38 -12.95 25.20 -10.09
N GLN A 39 -11.89 25.33 -9.30
CA GLN A 39 -10.64 25.96 -9.77
C GLN A 39 -9.89 25.06 -10.78
N LEU A 40 -9.86 23.73 -10.57
CA LEU A 40 -9.31 22.80 -11.55
C LEU A 40 -10.08 22.83 -12.88
N GLN A 41 -11.40 22.96 -12.84
CA GLN A 41 -12.20 23.12 -14.06
C GLN A 41 -11.86 24.41 -14.80
N LYS A 42 -11.70 25.53 -14.07
CA LYS A 42 -11.25 26.80 -14.67
C LYS A 42 -9.87 26.64 -15.31
N LEU A 43 -8.92 26.03 -14.62
CA LEU A 43 -7.57 25.80 -15.12
C LEU A 43 -7.55 24.96 -16.40
N TYR A 44 -8.37 23.92 -16.48
CA TYR A 44 -8.41 23.04 -17.65
C TYR A 44 -9.20 23.66 -18.83
N ASN A 45 -9.99 24.69 -18.59
CA ASN A 45 -10.68 25.48 -19.63
C ASN A 45 -9.86 26.73 -20.04
N ASP A 46 -8.78 27.05 -19.32
CA ASP A 46 -7.90 28.16 -19.62
C ASP A 46 -7.07 27.85 -20.87
N GLN A 47 -7.25 28.64 -21.93
CA GLN A 47 -6.63 28.38 -23.23
C GLN A 47 -5.09 28.53 -23.15
N GLU A 48 -4.62 29.51 -22.38
CA GLU A 48 -3.18 29.72 -22.22
C GLU A 48 -2.54 28.55 -21.50
N TYR A 49 -3.11 28.11 -20.37
CA TYR A 49 -2.62 26.92 -19.67
C TYR A 49 -2.62 25.68 -20.55
N VAL A 50 -3.67 25.44 -21.34
CA VAL A 50 -3.77 24.27 -22.23
C VAL A 50 -2.71 24.31 -23.33
N SER A 51 -2.48 25.49 -23.95
CA SER A 51 -1.43 25.67 -24.93
C SER A 51 -0.04 25.36 -24.35
N ARG A 52 0.33 26.03 -23.23
CA ARG A 52 1.61 25.82 -22.54
C ARG A 52 1.83 24.36 -22.14
N LYS A 53 0.77 23.71 -21.64
CA LYS A 53 0.81 22.29 -21.24
C LYS A 53 1.03 21.37 -22.43
N THR A 54 0.46 21.68 -23.58
CA THR A 54 0.64 20.89 -24.80
C THR A 54 2.08 20.95 -25.27
N GLU A 55 2.65 22.15 -25.39
CA GLU A 55 4.05 22.38 -25.74
C GLU A 55 5.02 21.70 -24.75
N TYR A 56 4.78 21.88 -23.45
CA TYR A 56 5.56 21.21 -22.41
C TYR A 56 5.53 19.68 -22.52
N THR A 57 4.35 19.12 -22.87
CA THR A 57 4.19 17.67 -23.03
C THR A 57 4.93 17.12 -24.23
N VAL A 58 5.05 17.90 -25.32
CA VAL A 58 5.85 17.53 -26.49
C VAL A 58 7.34 17.43 -26.10
N LEU A 59 7.87 18.43 -25.38
CA LEU A 59 9.26 18.41 -24.88
C LEU A 59 9.52 17.23 -23.94
N LEU A 60 8.56 16.93 -23.04
CA LEU A 60 8.66 15.76 -22.14
C LEU A 60 8.66 14.43 -22.89
N LYS A 61 7.88 14.29 -23.96
CA LYS A 61 7.88 13.06 -24.77
C LYS A 61 9.20 12.88 -25.51
N LYS A 62 9.75 13.97 -26.06
CA LYS A 62 11.07 13.98 -26.72
C LYS A 62 12.18 13.54 -25.74
N GLU A 63 12.19 14.06 -24.51
CA GLU A 63 13.17 13.69 -23.48
C GLU A 63 13.07 12.23 -23.02
N LYS A 64 11.86 11.64 -23.05
CA LYS A 64 11.60 10.27 -22.60
C LYS A 64 11.72 9.21 -23.69
N ASP A 65 11.94 9.61 -24.92
CA ASP A 65 12.08 8.67 -26.03
C ASP A 65 13.44 7.98 -25.96
N LYS A 66 13.42 6.74 -25.45
CA LYS A 66 14.61 5.92 -25.25
C LYS A 66 15.23 5.40 -26.53
N GLU A 67 14.44 5.30 -27.60
CA GLU A 67 14.92 4.77 -28.89
C GLU A 67 15.79 5.80 -29.64
N LYS A 68 15.50 7.08 -29.46
CA LYS A 68 16.20 8.15 -30.19
C LYS A 68 17.39 8.74 -29.43
N LYS A 69 17.62 8.41 -28.16
CA LYS A 69 18.69 8.98 -27.29
C LYS A 69 18.86 10.52 -27.39
N THR A 70 17.83 11.23 -27.86
CA THR A 70 17.88 12.65 -28.14
C THR A 70 17.78 13.42 -26.83
N LYS A 71 18.89 13.98 -26.39
CA LYS A 71 18.88 14.94 -25.28
C LYS A 71 18.29 16.25 -25.79
N LEU A 72 17.46 16.91 -24.98
CA LEU A 72 16.96 18.26 -25.27
C LEU A 72 18.14 19.22 -25.47
N SER A 73 18.06 20.08 -26.50
CA SER A 73 18.99 21.17 -26.71
C SER A 73 18.97 22.16 -25.53
N ARG A 74 19.96 23.04 -25.45
CA ARG A 74 19.99 24.10 -24.42
C ARG A 74 18.77 25.01 -24.50
N GLN A 75 18.35 25.39 -25.71
CA GLN A 75 17.15 26.21 -25.94
C GLN A 75 15.88 25.47 -25.53
N GLU A 76 15.72 24.19 -25.85
CA GLU A 76 14.57 23.39 -25.46
C GLU A 76 14.47 23.19 -23.94
N LYS A 77 15.62 23.10 -23.27
CA LYS A 77 15.62 23.03 -21.77
C LYS A 77 15.17 24.35 -21.16
N GLU A 78 15.62 25.47 -21.72
CA GLU A 78 15.21 26.79 -21.23
C GLU A 78 13.74 27.05 -21.52
N LEU A 79 13.26 26.74 -22.74
CA LEU A 79 11.83 26.81 -23.06
C LEU A 79 10.98 25.93 -22.11
N LYS A 80 11.42 24.71 -21.82
CA LYS A 80 10.72 23.81 -20.87
C LYS A 80 10.63 24.45 -19.47
N LYS A 81 11.69 25.12 -19.02
CA LYS A 81 11.72 25.82 -17.73
C LYS A 81 10.76 27.01 -17.73
N GLN A 82 10.76 27.82 -18.80
CA GLN A 82 9.86 28.94 -18.98
C GLN A 82 8.39 28.50 -18.98
N LEU A 83 8.02 27.50 -19.82
CA LEU A 83 6.68 26.95 -19.87
C LEU A 83 6.20 26.43 -18.49
N SER A 84 7.10 25.80 -17.73
CA SER A 84 6.80 25.35 -16.38
C SER A 84 6.55 26.51 -15.42
N ALA A 85 7.29 27.61 -15.53
CA ALA A 85 7.11 28.81 -14.72
C ALA A 85 5.77 29.51 -15.04
N GLU A 86 5.47 29.68 -16.33
CA GLU A 86 4.20 30.28 -16.78
C GLU A 86 3.00 29.46 -16.34
N MET A 87 3.00 28.13 -16.52
CA MET A 87 1.94 27.26 -16.01
C MET A 87 1.78 27.35 -14.49
N ASN A 88 2.88 27.43 -13.74
CA ASN A 88 2.84 27.57 -12.30
C ASN A 88 2.28 28.93 -11.85
N GLN A 89 2.50 30.00 -12.65
CA GLN A 89 1.90 31.30 -12.38
C GLN A 89 0.39 31.27 -12.56
N ILE A 90 -0.11 30.73 -13.67
CA ILE A 90 -1.57 30.56 -13.91
C ILE A 90 -2.22 29.73 -12.78
N ILE A 91 -1.56 28.63 -12.36
CA ILE A 91 -2.02 27.80 -11.24
C ILE A 91 -2.14 28.63 -9.95
N LYS A 92 -1.16 29.50 -9.64
CA LYS A 92 -1.17 30.36 -8.46
C LYS A 92 -2.25 31.45 -8.54
N ASP A 93 -2.45 32.08 -9.70
CA ASP A 93 -3.43 33.13 -9.93
C ASP A 93 -4.86 32.62 -9.77
N LEU A 94 -5.11 31.36 -10.08
CA LEU A 94 -6.35 30.66 -9.77
C LEU A 94 -6.48 30.23 -8.30
N GLY A 95 -5.54 30.62 -7.42
CA GLY A 95 -5.55 30.24 -6.01
C GLY A 95 -5.28 28.76 -5.74
N LEU A 96 -4.78 28.01 -6.75
CA LEU A 96 -4.38 26.61 -6.63
C LEU A 96 -3.00 26.51 -5.97
N SER A 97 -2.94 26.90 -4.70
CA SER A 97 -1.76 26.81 -3.83
C SER A 97 -2.17 26.48 -2.40
N GLU A 98 -1.23 26.01 -1.58
CA GLU A 98 -1.51 25.71 -0.17
C GLU A 98 -2.05 26.95 0.56
N TYR A 99 -1.42 28.09 0.35
CA TYR A 99 -1.85 29.35 0.94
C TYR A 99 -3.21 29.80 0.40
N GLY A 100 -3.48 29.67 -0.90
CA GLY A 100 -4.77 29.98 -1.50
C GLY A 100 -5.91 29.17 -0.89
N PHE A 101 -5.70 27.88 -0.62
CA PHE A 101 -6.69 27.04 0.07
C PHE A 101 -6.87 27.42 1.53
N GLN A 102 -5.79 27.78 2.25
CA GLN A 102 -5.86 28.24 3.63
C GLN A 102 -6.60 29.58 3.73
N SER A 103 -6.33 30.50 2.83
CA SER A 103 -7.03 31.80 2.76
C SER A 103 -8.52 31.63 2.44
N TYR A 104 -8.84 30.83 1.42
CA TYR A 104 -10.23 30.57 1.02
C TYR A 104 -11.09 30.05 2.16
N ILE A 105 -10.55 29.10 2.97
CA ILE A 105 -11.33 28.41 4.01
C ILE A 105 -11.45 29.21 5.32
N LYS A 106 -10.74 30.31 5.45
CA LYS A 106 -10.68 31.10 6.71
C LYS A 106 -12.08 31.47 7.23
N ILE A 107 -12.92 32.05 6.42
CA ILE A 107 -14.29 32.48 6.80
C ILE A 107 -15.14 31.28 7.24
N CYS A 108 -15.10 30.17 6.49
CA CYS A 108 -15.79 28.94 6.87
C CYS A 108 -15.22 28.36 8.17
N GLY A 109 -13.92 28.50 8.41
CA GLY A 109 -13.27 28.05 9.64
C GLY A 109 -13.73 28.87 10.87
N GLU A 110 -13.96 30.15 10.73
CA GLU A 110 -14.46 31.02 11.78
C GLU A 110 -15.83 30.61 12.30
N MET A 111 -16.72 30.11 11.43
CA MET A 111 -18.02 29.55 11.82
C MET A 111 -17.89 28.36 12.79
N TYR A 112 -16.77 27.67 12.75
CA TYR A 112 -16.48 26.50 13.60
C TYR A 112 -15.46 26.79 14.71
N SER A 113 -15.17 28.06 15.03
CA SER A 113 -14.16 28.47 16.03
C SER A 113 -14.38 27.86 17.42
N LYS A 114 -15.63 27.57 17.80
CA LYS A 114 -15.98 26.87 19.06
C LYS A 114 -15.66 25.35 19.02
N CYS A 115 -15.46 24.78 17.83
CA CYS A 115 -15.22 23.35 17.64
C CYS A 115 -13.79 23.02 17.20
N LEU A 116 -13.15 23.94 16.46
CA LEU A 116 -11.88 23.73 15.79
C LEU A 116 -10.97 24.96 15.93
N SER A 117 -9.69 24.72 16.15
CA SER A 117 -8.71 25.80 16.08
C SER A 117 -8.40 26.18 14.62
N SER A 118 -7.97 27.42 14.39
CA SER A 118 -7.54 27.89 13.06
C SER A 118 -6.45 27.01 12.44
N GLN A 119 -5.54 26.46 13.26
CA GLN A 119 -4.50 25.56 12.79
C GLN A 119 -5.03 24.23 12.27
N GLN A 120 -6.11 23.69 12.83
CA GLN A 120 -6.76 22.48 12.35
C GLN A 120 -7.44 22.73 11.01
N VAL A 121 -8.08 23.89 10.85
CA VAL A 121 -8.68 24.33 9.58
C VAL A 121 -7.60 24.46 8.49
N GLN A 122 -6.49 25.13 8.80
CA GLN A 122 -5.32 25.23 7.90
C GLN A 122 -4.75 23.86 7.53
N LYS A 123 -4.63 22.96 8.51
CA LYS A 123 -4.10 21.61 8.25
C LYS A 123 -5.00 20.80 7.33
N GLU A 124 -6.33 20.98 7.44
CA GLU A 124 -7.26 20.33 6.51
C GLU A 124 -7.15 20.92 5.10
N ALA A 125 -6.93 22.24 4.97
CA ALA A 125 -6.64 22.87 3.68
C ALA A 125 -5.36 22.32 3.05
N THR A 126 -4.28 22.16 3.83
CA THR A 126 -3.03 21.52 3.39
C THR A 126 -3.27 20.08 2.89
N ARG A 127 -4.13 19.31 3.57
CA ARG A 127 -4.46 17.93 3.17
C ARG A 127 -5.21 17.87 1.85
N VAL A 128 -6.18 18.76 1.64
CA VAL A 128 -6.92 18.83 0.37
C VAL A 128 -5.98 19.30 -0.75
N TRP A 129 -5.14 20.32 -0.47
CA TRP A 129 -4.13 20.78 -1.41
C TRP A 129 -3.17 19.67 -1.84
N ALA A 130 -2.71 18.81 -0.93
CA ALA A 130 -1.87 17.67 -1.28
C ALA A 130 -2.55 16.75 -2.32
N GLY A 131 -3.86 16.50 -2.18
CA GLY A 131 -4.63 15.74 -3.16
C GLY A 131 -4.76 16.47 -4.51
N VAL A 132 -4.95 17.77 -4.50
CA VAL A 132 -4.99 18.63 -5.71
C VAL A 132 -3.63 18.59 -6.42
N LYS A 133 -2.54 18.72 -5.66
CA LYS A 133 -1.18 18.62 -6.17
C LYS A 133 -0.93 17.29 -6.87
N ASP A 134 -1.40 16.18 -6.31
CA ASP A 134 -1.28 14.87 -6.95
C ASP A 134 -2.04 14.79 -8.29
N VAL A 135 -3.19 15.44 -8.40
CA VAL A 135 -3.94 15.55 -9.67
C VAL A 135 -3.20 16.42 -10.68
N LEU A 136 -2.72 17.60 -10.28
CA LEU A 136 -1.98 18.54 -11.14
C LEU A 136 -0.72 17.88 -11.77
N TYR A 137 0.00 17.10 -10.98
CA TYR A 137 1.25 16.46 -11.42
C TYR A 137 1.07 15.01 -11.91
N GLY A 138 -0.16 14.59 -12.19
CA GLY A 138 -0.46 13.29 -12.82
C GLY A 138 -0.24 12.06 -11.93
N LYS A 139 -0.14 12.25 -10.61
CA LYS A 139 -0.09 11.15 -9.63
C LYS A 139 -1.48 10.65 -9.24
N GLY A 140 -2.50 11.50 -9.37
CA GLY A 140 -3.91 11.24 -9.11
C GLY A 140 -4.75 11.56 -10.33
N ASN A 141 -5.97 11.00 -10.40
CA ASN A 141 -6.91 11.27 -11.50
C ASN A 141 -7.94 12.34 -11.12
N GLU A 142 -8.42 12.32 -9.89
CA GLU A 142 -9.51 13.19 -9.42
C GLU A 142 -9.48 13.30 -7.90
N ILE A 143 -9.97 14.44 -7.38
CA ILE A 143 -10.27 14.62 -5.96
C ILE A 143 -11.74 14.30 -5.68
N HIS A 144 -12.01 13.69 -4.51
CA HIS A 144 -13.35 13.21 -4.17
C HIS A 144 -13.89 13.83 -2.89
N PHE A 145 -15.19 14.09 -2.86
CA PHE A 145 -15.91 14.38 -1.63
C PHE A 145 -15.84 13.18 -0.68
N LYS A 146 -15.77 13.45 0.62
CA LYS A 146 -15.85 12.41 1.64
C LYS A 146 -17.19 12.46 2.35
N LYS A 147 -17.86 11.30 2.45
CA LYS A 147 -19.01 11.19 3.34
C LYS A 147 -18.54 11.30 4.80
N TYR A 148 -19.33 11.90 5.66
CA TYR A 148 -19.03 12.03 7.09
C TYR A 148 -18.56 10.69 7.72
N ARG A 149 -19.22 9.60 7.37
CA ARG A 149 -18.88 8.27 7.87
C ARG A 149 -17.51 7.74 7.40
N ASP A 150 -16.98 8.28 6.34
CA ASP A 150 -15.68 7.90 5.78
C ASP A 150 -14.57 8.89 6.18
N PHE A 151 -14.95 9.91 6.96
CA PHE A 151 -14.02 10.89 7.53
C PHE A 151 -13.57 10.39 8.90
N ASP A 152 -12.32 10.01 9.02
CA ASP A 152 -11.80 9.23 10.16
C ASP A 152 -10.64 9.87 10.91
N THR A 153 -10.11 11.02 10.48
CA THR A 153 -8.93 11.63 11.08
C THR A 153 -8.99 13.14 11.11
N VAL A 154 -8.69 13.74 12.26
CA VAL A 154 -8.49 15.18 12.45
C VAL A 154 -7.05 15.40 12.88
N CYS A 155 -6.30 16.21 12.10
CA CYS A 155 -4.88 16.45 12.35
C CYS A 155 -4.68 17.72 13.18
N GLY A 156 -3.79 17.65 14.18
CA GLY A 156 -3.14 18.81 14.77
C GLY A 156 -1.92 19.27 13.96
N LYS A 157 -1.49 20.50 14.16
CA LYS A 157 -0.29 21.06 13.50
C LYS A 157 0.96 20.91 14.37
N SER A 158 0.80 20.99 15.67
CA SER A 158 1.85 20.82 16.67
C SER A 158 1.24 20.30 17.98
N ASN A 159 2.09 19.80 18.90
CA ASN A 159 1.63 19.41 20.25
C ASN A 159 1.41 20.62 21.19
N LYS A 160 1.65 21.85 20.72
CA LYS A 160 1.45 23.07 21.52
C LYS A 160 0.04 23.61 21.41
N ASN A 161 -0.62 23.43 20.24
CA ASN A 161 -1.91 24.02 19.93
C ASN A 161 -2.87 22.99 19.30
N GLY A 162 -4.16 23.10 19.62
CA GLY A 162 -5.21 22.24 19.10
C GLY A 162 -5.28 20.94 19.86
N VAL A 163 -4.82 19.84 19.29
CA VAL A 163 -4.73 18.52 19.95
C VAL A 163 -3.37 18.41 20.65
N ARG A 164 -3.37 18.30 21.96
CA ARG A 164 -2.18 18.18 22.80
C ARG A 164 -2.19 16.84 23.53
N PHE A 165 -1.04 16.23 23.69
CA PHE A 165 -0.86 15.03 24.50
C PHE A 165 0.16 15.31 25.61
N HIS A 166 -0.24 15.05 26.83
CA HIS A 166 0.57 15.21 28.04
C HIS A 166 1.15 13.83 28.41
N LYS A 167 2.46 13.70 28.36
CA LYS A 167 3.16 12.41 28.60
C LYS A 167 2.99 11.90 30.02
N ASP A 168 3.10 12.79 31.00
CA ASP A 168 3.11 12.44 32.42
C ASP A 168 1.75 11.95 32.92
N SER A 169 0.68 12.62 32.46
CA SER A 169 -0.69 12.29 32.84
C SER A 169 -1.38 11.30 31.89
N LEU A 170 -0.78 11.04 30.71
CA LEU A 170 -1.34 10.25 29.62
C LEU A 170 -2.73 10.78 29.18
N ILE A 171 -2.87 12.09 29.18
CA ILE A 171 -4.11 12.79 28.82
C ILE A 171 -3.95 13.44 27.45
N THR A 172 -4.96 13.28 26.61
CA THR A 172 -5.10 14.03 25.37
C THR A 172 -6.09 15.17 25.59
N GLU A 173 -5.65 16.38 25.35
CA GLU A 173 -6.50 17.57 25.40
C GLU A 173 -6.85 18.06 24.00
N TRP A 174 -8.10 18.48 23.83
CA TRP A 174 -8.54 19.15 22.60
C TRP A 174 -9.65 20.15 22.90
N MET A 175 -9.32 21.44 22.93
CA MET A 175 -10.28 22.54 23.11
C MET A 175 -11.31 22.26 24.24
N GLY A 176 -10.84 22.10 25.46
CA GLY A 176 -11.70 21.88 26.65
C GLY A 176 -12.09 20.42 26.89
N LEU A 177 -11.82 19.50 25.97
CA LEU A 177 -11.93 18.06 26.28
C LEU A 177 -10.63 17.54 26.87
N SER A 178 -10.72 16.75 27.94
CA SER A 178 -9.61 16.07 28.61
C SER A 178 -9.87 14.57 28.59
N MET A 179 -9.15 13.85 27.75
CA MET A 179 -9.42 12.44 27.46
C MET A 179 -8.24 11.56 27.89
N LYS A 180 -8.46 10.66 28.85
CA LYS A 180 -7.45 9.71 29.30
C LYS A 180 -7.14 8.68 28.21
N CYS A 181 -5.85 8.33 28.06
CA CYS A 181 -5.40 7.30 27.13
C CYS A 181 -5.22 5.96 27.83
N ARG A 182 -5.49 4.87 27.10
CA ARG A 182 -5.22 3.51 27.57
C ARG A 182 -3.91 3.02 26.97
N ILE A 183 -2.94 2.74 27.83
CA ILE A 183 -1.75 1.97 27.45
C ILE A 183 -2.02 0.50 27.85
N PRO A 184 -1.76 -0.46 26.94
CA PRO A 184 -1.78 -1.88 27.30
C PRO A 184 -0.78 -2.16 28.43
N LYS A 185 -1.15 -3.02 29.37
CA LYS A 185 -0.24 -3.45 30.46
C LYS A 185 1.05 -4.07 29.85
N ASN A 186 2.17 -3.85 30.49
CA ASN A 186 3.47 -4.42 30.12
C ASN A 186 3.90 -4.10 28.67
N ASN A 187 3.67 -2.88 28.21
CA ASN A 187 4.09 -2.45 26.89
C ASN A 187 5.28 -1.46 26.97
N ASP A 188 6.45 -2.02 27.27
CA ASP A 188 7.70 -1.24 27.40
C ASP A 188 8.04 -0.45 26.14
N TYR A 189 7.65 -0.98 24.95
CA TYR A 189 7.84 -0.28 23.70
C TYR A 189 7.13 1.07 23.66
N ILE A 190 5.89 1.14 24.15
CA ILE A 190 5.15 2.41 24.16
C ILE A 190 5.81 3.37 25.15
N MET A 191 6.20 2.90 26.31
CA MET A 191 6.87 3.72 27.33
C MET A 191 8.20 4.25 26.81
N GLU A 192 8.99 3.41 26.17
CA GLU A 192 10.25 3.82 25.53
C GLU A 192 10.02 4.84 24.39
N ALA A 193 9.03 4.59 23.53
CA ALA A 193 8.67 5.50 22.45
C ALA A 193 8.23 6.88 22.97
N LEU A 194 7.53 6.95 24.12
CA LEU A 194 7.07 8.20 24.73
C LEU A 194 8.20 9.08 25.29
N LYS A 195 9.42 8.56 25.44
CA LYS A 195 10.60 9.38 25.80
C LYS A 195 10.92 10.37 24.66
N SER A 196 10.59 10.05 23.41
CA SER A 196 10.84 10.94 22.26
C SER A 196 9.90 12.15 22.26
N ASP A 197 10.35 13.27 21.68
CA ASP A 197 9.56 14.48 21.54
C ASP A 197 8.38 14.27 20.61
N ILE A 198 7.23 14.86 20.98
CA ILE A 198 6.02 14.84 20.16
C ILE A 198 6.05 16.00 19.18
N SER A 199 6.02 15.71 17.90
CA SER A 199 5.92 16.71 16.83
C SER A 199 4.49 17.27 16.75
N TYR A 200 3.51 16.38 16.59
CA TYR A 200 2.09 16.72 16.60
C TYR A 200 1.25 15.48 16.90
N CYS A 201 -0.04 15.70 17.13
CA CYS A 201 -1.02 14.64 17.41
C CYS A 201 -2.17 14.67 16.43
N GLU A 202 -2.79 13.52 16.20
CA GLU A 202 -4.02 13.36 15.43
C GLU A 202 -5.07 12.64 16.28
N ILE A 203 -6.34 13.01 16.15
CA ILE A 203 -7.45 12.19 16.63
C ILE A 203 -7.96 11.36 15.48
N GLN A 204 -7.89 10.04 15.63
CA GLN A 204 -8.37 9.07 14.65
C GLN A 204 -9.54 8.28 15.21
N ARG A 205 -10.61 8.10 14.42
CA ARG A 205 -11.72 7.22 14.79
C ARG A 205 -11.81 6.02 13.85
N LYS A 206 -12.27 4.89 14.38
CA LYS A 206 -12.49 3.67 13.61
C LYS A 206 -13.83 3.07 13.97
N MET A 207 -14.63 2.74 12.94
CA MET A 207 -15.91 2.06 13.14
C MET A 207 -15.66 0.57 13.40
N PHE A 208 -16.24 0.07 14.48
CA PHE A 208 -16.35 -1.35 14.81
C PHE A 208 -17.83 -1.76 14.91
N PRO A 209 -18.16 -3.06 15.00
CA PRO A 209 -19.54 -3.50 15.16
C PRO A 209 -20.24 -2.91 16.40
N ASN A 210 -19.48 -2.60 17.44
CA ASN A 210 -19.96 -1.97 18.68
C ASN A 210 -19.85 -0.43 18.69
N GLY A 211 -19.63 0.22 17.54
CA GLY A 211 -19.57 1.67 17.41
C GLY A 211 -18.20 2.24 17.11
N TRP A 212 -18.10 3.56 17.25
CA TRP A 212 -16.84 4.28 17.01
C TRP A 212 -15.86 4.13 18.17
N HIS A 213 -14.63 3.79 17.83
CA HIS A 213 -13.49 3.82 18.75
C HIS A 213 -12.56 4.96 18.34
N TYR A 214 -12.15 5.75 19.31
CA TYR A 214 -11.30 6.91 19.10
C TYR A 214 -9.90 6.67 19.65
N TYR A 215 -8.93 7.17 18.91
CA TYR A 215 -7.51 7.02 19.22
C TYR A 215 -6.81 8.35 19.09
N VAL A 216 -5.81 8.61 19.92
CA VAL A 216 -4.78 9.58 19.62
C VAL A 216 -3.64 8.88 18.90
N VAL A 217 -3.14 9.50 17.84
CA VAL A 217 -1.93 9.08 17.13
C VAL A 217 -0.88 10.14 17.37
N LEU A 218 0.19 9.75 18.04
CA LEU A 218 1.32 10.60 18.35
C LEU A 218 2.38 10.45 17.28
N TYR A 219 2.83 11.55 16.70
CA TYR A 219 3.95 11.60 15.75
C TYR A 219 5.20 12.02 16.52
N LEU A 220 6.09 11.09 16.75
CA LEU A 220 7.27 11.22 17.59
C LEU A 220 8.53 11.48 16.74
N LYS A 221 9.41 12.36 17.20
CA LYS A 221 10.70 12.63 16.54
C LYS A 221 11.66 11.45 16.74
N GLY A 222 12.69 11.38 15.92
CA GLY A 222 13.72 10.32 16.00
C GLY A 222 13.25 8.98 15.44
N ASN A 223 14.00 7.94 15.79
CA ASN A 223 13.77 6.56 15.36
C ASN A 223 12.84 5.82 16.32
N ALA A 224 12.14 4.82 15.81
CA ALA A 224 11.33 3.95 16.64
C ALA A 224 12.21 3.12 17.59
N PRO A 225 11.76 2.80 18.81
CA PRO A 225 12.49 1.90 19.69
C PRO A 225 12.73 0.54 19.05
N LYS A 226 13.89 -0.05 19.29
CA LYS A 226 14.23 -1.38 18.78
C LYS A 226 13.47 -2.43 19.60
N LYS A 227 12.80 -3.38 18.91
CA LYS A 227 12.04 -4.48 19.53
C LYS A 227 12.72 -5.83 19.42
N ILE A 228 13.74 -5.92 18.60
CA ILE A 228 14.43 -7.15 18.24
C ILE A 228 15.86 -7.01 18.77
N THR A 229 16.34 -8.03 19.45
CA THR A 229 17.76 -8.17 19.76
C THR A 229 18.38 -8.94 18.61
N GLN A 230 19.38 -8.38 17.94
CA GLN A 230 20.17 -9.09 16.93
C GLN A 230 21.08 -10.11 17.63
N ASN A 231 21.15 -11.29 17.07
CA ASN A 231 22.12 -12.29 17.47
C ASN A 231 23.43 -11.94 16.77
N GLY A 232 24.34 -11.24 17.36
CA GLY A 232 25.78 -11.09 17.01
C GLY A 232 26.31 -11.09 15.57
N ASN A 233 25.52 -11.50 14.58
CA ASN A 233 25.90 -11.73 13.18
C ASN A 233 25.74 -10.46 12.33
N MET A 234 26.40 -9.39 12.72
CA MET A 234 26.31 -8.06 12.12
C MET A 234 26.80 -7.99 10.65
N GLY A 235 27.39 -9.03 10.12
CA GLY A 235 27.91 -9.08 8.75
C GLY A 235 27.19 -10.04 7.81
N ASN A 236 26.26 -10.85 8.31
CA ASN A 236 25.61 -11.88 7.52
C ASN A 236 24.73 -11.29 6.42
N ILE A 237 24.77 -11.96 5.28
CA ILE A 237 23.97 -11.64 4.09
C ILE A 237 22.89 -12.70 3.91
N THR A 238 21.65 -12.26 3.72
CA THR A 238 20.55 -13.15 3.31
C THR A 238 20.12 -12.84 1.88
N GLY A 239 20.17 -13.84 1.00
CA GLY A 239 19.49 -13.78 -0.30
C GLY A 239 18.01 -14.08 -0.17
N ILE A 240 17.15 -13.33 -0.85
CA ILE A 240 15.70 -13.48 -0.77
C ILE A 240 15.09 -13.52 -2.16
N ASP A 241 14.48 -14.64 -2.52
CA ASP A 241 13.58 -14.75 -3.67
C ASP A 241 12.12 -14.58 -3.19
N ILE A 242 11.46 -13.52 -3.66
CA ILE A 242 10.09 -13.21 -3.30
C ILE A 242 9.16 -13.33 -4.49
N GLY A 243 8.31 -14.34 -4.44
CA GLY A 243 7.25 -14.56 -5.41
C GLY A 243 6.00 -13.72 -5.14
N THR A 244 4.91 -14.04 -5.87
CA THR A 244 3.60 -13.41 -5.64
C THR A 244 2.86 -14.00 -4.44
N SER A 245 3.31 -15.15 -3.92
CA SER A 245 2.64 -15.93 -2.87
C SER A 245 3.57 -16.43 -1.78
N THR A 246 4.83 -16.58 -2.07
CA THR A 246 5.84 -17.23 -1.23
C THR A 246 7.08 -16.36 -1.12
N VAL A 247 7.86 -16.62 -0.10
CA VAL A 247 9.20 -16.08 0.10
C VAL A 247 10.16 -17.24 0.42
N ALA A 248 11.29 -17.28 -0.27
CA ALA A 248 12.43 -18.10 0.04
C ALA A 248 13.57 -17.20 0.52
N ALA A 249 14.26 -17.56 1.58
CA ALA A 249 15.40 -16.84 2.10
C ALA A 249 16.50 -17.81 2.52
N VAL A 250 17.74 -17.47 2.21
CA VAL A 250 18.93 -18.26 2.49
C VAL A 250 20.02 -17.37 3.06
N SER A 251 20.54 -17.73 4.22
CA SER A 251 21.76 -17.20 4.82
C SER A 251 22.70 -18.36 5.23
N ASP A 252 23.74 -18.07 5.98
CA ASP A 252 24.62 -19.12 6.53
C ASP A 252 23.90 -20.01 7.53
N ASP A 253 23.07 -19.44 8.38
CA ASP A 253 22.42 -20.12 9.51
C ASP A 253 20.92 -20.34 9.30
N LEU A 254 20.29 -19.67 8.33
CA LEU A 254 18.85 -19.67 8.13
C LEU A 254 18.44 -20.06 6.70
N LEU A 255 17.66 -21.12 6.58
CA LEU A 255 16.84 -21.41 5.38
C LEU A 255 15.36 -21.25 5.71
N MET A 256 14.66 -20.49 4.87
CA MET A 256 13.24 -20.23 5.02
C MET A 256 12.51 -20.39 3.68
N LEU A 257 11.44 -21.19 3.67
CA LEU A 257 10.50 -21.30 2.55
C LEU A 257 9.08 -21.21 3.12
N LYS A 258 8.43 -20.05 2.99
CA LYS A 258 7.13 -19.77 3.64
C LYS A 258 6.12 -19.14 2.69
N GLU A 259 4.82 -19.44 2.92
CA GLU A 259 3.73 -18.71 2.28
C GLU A 259 3.56 -17.34 2.95
N LEU A 260 3.44 -16.29 2.12
CA LEU A 260 3.11 -14.96 2.59
C LEU A 260 1.63 -14.89 3.04
N ALA A 261 1.40 -14.51 4.30
CA ALA A 261 0.07 -14.32 4.88
C ALA A 261 -0.92 -15.49 4.63
N PRO A 262 -0.61 -16.74 5.07
CA PRO A 262 -1.35 -17.95 4.73
C PRO A 262 -2.85 -17.90 5.12
N LYS A 263 -3.23 -17.28 6.25
CA LYS A 263 -4.64 -17.20 6.70
C LYS A 263 -5.49 -16.19 5.93
N CYS A 264 -4.97 -15.53 4.88
CA CYS A 264 -5.76 -14.59 4.07
C CYS A 264 -6.99 -15.23 3.41
N HIS A 265 -6.94 -16.53 3.10
CA HIS A 265 -8.09 -17.24 2.51
C HIS A 265 -9.30 -17.28 3.45
N GLU A 266 -9.10 -17.34 4.77
CA GLU A 266 -10.18 -17.32 5.77
C GLU A 266 -10.91 -15.96 5.77
N TYR A 267 -10.15 -14.86 5.75
CA TYR A 267 -10.72 -13.52 5.61
C TYR A 267 -11.49 -13.37 4.31
N ASN A 268 -10.96 -13.86 3.19
CA ASN A 268 -11.62 -13.79 1.90
C ASN A 268 -12.95 -14.57 1.89
N ARG A 269 -13.01 -15.73 2.54
CA ARG A 269 -14.23 -16.53 2.70
C ARG A 269 -15.30 -15.73 3.48
N LYS A 270 -14.93 -15.13 4.63
CA LYS A 270 -15.81 -14.28 5.44
C LYS A 270 -16.28 -13.04 4.66
N ILE A 271 -15.37 -12.35 3.97
CA ILE A 271 -15.67 -11.18 3.13
C ILE A 271 -16.65 -11.55 2.02
N LYS A 272 -16.43 -12.68 1.32
CA LYS A 272 -17.32 -13.16 0.26
C LYS A 272 -18.74 -13.43 0.78
N LYS A 273 -18.85 -14.08 1.96
CA LYS A 273 -20.14 -14.37 2.61
C LYS A 273 -20.90 -13.08 2.92
N VAL A 274 -20.25 -12.12 3.58
CA VAL A 274 -20.88 -10.82 3.94
C VAL A 274 -21.26 -10.04 2.68
N SER A 275 -20.39 -10.00 1.66
CA SER A 275 -20.68 -9.31 0.40
C SER A 275 -21.89 -9.92 -0.33
N LYS A 276 -22.03 -11.26 -0.31
CA LYS A 276 -23.21 -11.93 -0.89
C LYS A 276 -24.50 -11.53 -0.18
N HIS A 277 -24.49 -11.51 1.17
CA HIS A 277 -25.66 -11.08 1.94
C HIS A 277 -26.02 -9.62 1.69
N MET A 278 -25.02 -8.75 1.52
CA MET A 278 -25.26 -7.35 1.16
C MET A 278 -25.88 -7.20 -0.23
N ASP A 279 -25.39 -7.94 -1.22
CA ASP A 279 -25.94 -7.92 -2.57
C ASP A 279 -27.40 -8.40 -2.60
N LEU A 280 -27.71 -9.50 -1.94
CA LEU A 280 -29.08 -10.01 -1.82
C LEU A 280 -30.01 -8.98 -1.16
N SER A 281 -29.61 -8.39 -0.04
CA SER A 281 -30.40 -7.36 0.64
C SER A 281 -30.61 -6.11 -0.23
N LEU A 282 -29.60 -5.72 -1.01
CA LEU A 282 -29.68 -4.56 -1.89
C LEU A 282 -30.64 -4.81 -3.04
N ARG A 283 -30.61 -5.99 -3.65
CA ARG A 283 -31.52 -6.39 -4.75
C ARG A 283 -32.96 -6.46 -4.28
N ALA A 284 -33.19 -7.05 -3.12
CA ALA A 284 -34.55 -7.19 -2.56
C ALA A 284 -35.22 -5.83 -2.31
N LEU A 285 -34.47 -4.81 -1.86
CA LEU A 285 -35.03 -3.48 -1.57
C LEU A 285 -35.04 -2.53 -2.77
N ASN A 286 -34.36 -2.87 -3.85
CA ASN A 286 -34.22 -2.00 -5.03
C ASN A 286 -34.42 -2.78 -6.34
N PRO A 287 -35.53 -3.49 -6.51
CA PRO A 287 -35.74 -4.31 -7.73
C PRO A 287 -35.68 -3.48 -9.02
N GLY A 288 -36.26 -2.27 -9.03
CA GLY A 288 -36.25 -1.36 -10.18
C GLY A 288 -34.88 -0.83 -10.60
N LYS A 289 -33.84 -1.05 -9.77
CA LYS A 289 -32.45 -0.69 -10.11
C LYS A 289 -31.74 -1.73 -10.96
N TYR A 290 -32.38 -2.87 -11.21
CA TYR A 290 -31.74 -3.98 -11.92
C TYR A 290 -32.51 -4.30 -13.17
N LYS A 291 -31.80 -4.56 -14.27
CA LYS A 291 -32.35 -5.06 -15.54
C LYS A 291 -32.72 -6.54 -15.40
N THR A 292 -33.44 -7.06 -16.37
CA THR A 292 -33.82 -8.49 -16.46
C THR A 292 -32.63 -9.44 -16.48
N ASP A 293 -31.47 -8.98 -16.97
CA ASP A 293 -30.21 -9.72 -16.94
C ASP A 293 -29.47 -9.65 -15.58
N GLY A 294 -30.04 -8.99 -14.58
CA GLY A 294 -29.49 -8.83 -13.24
C GLY A 294 -28.39 -7.77 -13.14
N THR A 295 -28.08 -7.04 -14.20
CA THR A 295 -27.14 -5.91 -14.16
C THR A 295 -27.82 -4.64 -13.64
N ILE A 296 -27.03 -3.72 -13.08
CA ILE A 296 -27.56 -2.43 -12.60
C ILE A 296 -27.99 -1.58 -13.81
N ASP A 297 -29.22 -1.07 -13.76
CA ASP A 297 -29.67 -0.06 -14.70
C ASP A 297 -29.09 1.31 -14.35
N ARG A 298 -28.20 1.80 -15.21
CA ARG A 298 -27.54 3.10 -15.03
C ARG A 298 -28.45 4.28 -15.35
N ASN A 299 -29.53 4.06 -16.04
CA ASN A 299 -30.51 5.10 -16.38
C ASN A 299 -31.50 5.36 -15.24
N ASN A 300 -31.62 4.45 -14.31
CA ASN A 300 -32.42 4.65 -13.11
C ASN A 300 -31.65 5.46 -12.06
N HIS A 301 -32.05 6.72 -11.85
CA HIS A 301 -31.44 7.68 -10.93
C HIS A 301 -32.08 7.73 -9.54
N ASP A 302 -33.04 6.86 -9.22
CA ASP A 302 -33.66 6.81 -7.90
C ASP A 302 -32.63 6.64 -6.78
N ARG A 303 -32.98 7.02 -5.57
CA ARG A 303 -32.12 6.83 -4.41
C ARG A 303 -32.10 5.35 -4.01
N TRP A 304 -30.89 4.85 -3.70
CA TRP A 304 -30.73 3.51 -3.13
C TRP A 304 -31.32 3.41 -1.73
N VAL A 305 -32.16 2.41 -1.51
CA VAL A 305 -32.70 2.05 -0.19
C VAL A 305 -31.83 0.98 0.46
N TYR A 306 -31.47 1.18 1.72
CA TYR A 306 -30.60 0.27 2.47
C TYR A 306 -31.29 -0.24 3.73
N SER A 307 -31.32 -1.56 3.91
CA SER A 307 -31.81 -2.15 5.15
C SER A 307 -30.85 -1.90 6.32
N ARG A 308 -31.34 -1.99 7.56
CA ARG A 308 -30.49 -1.97 8.77
C ARG A 308 -29.43 -3.07 8.72
N THR A 309 -29.80 -4.27 8.26
CA THR A 309 -28.89 -5.40 8.09
C THR A 309 -27.79 -5.11 7.05
N TYR A 310 -28.15 -4.49 5.92
CA TYR A 310 -27.15 -4.05 4.93
C TYR A 310 -26.13 -3.10 5.55
N LEU A 311 -26.58 -2.10 6.32
CA LEU A 311 -25.71 -1.13 6.96
C LEU A 311 -24.78 -1.78 8.00
N LYS A 312 -25.29 -2.71 8.83
CA LYS A 312 -24.47 -3.50 9.76
C LYS A 312 -23.42 -4.35 9.03
N ASN A 313 -23.83 -5.03 7.95
CA ASN A 313 -22.92 -5.84 7.13
C ASN A 313 -21.85 -4.99 6.43
N ARG A 314 -22.16 -3.76 6.00
CA ARG A 314 -21.20 -2.81 5.46
C ARG A 314 -20.11 -2.47 6.47
N ASP A 315 -20.45 -2.27 7.72
CA ASP A 315 -19.48 -1.98 8.77
C ASP A 315 -18.66 -3.21 9.17
N LEU A 316 -19.30 -4.38 9.18
CA LEU A 316 -18.63 -5.66 9.36
C LEU A 316 -17.61 -5.89 8.22
N LEU A 317 -18.01 -5.60 6.98
CA LEU A 317 -17.13 -5.73 5.80
C LEU A 317 -15.90 -4.82 5.92
N LYS A 318 -16.08 -3.55 6.30
CA LYS A 318 -14.97 -2.62 6.59
C LYS A 318 -14.05 -3.16 7.68
N THR A 319 -14.63 -3.75 8.72
CA THR A 319 -13.88 -4.36 9.82
C THR A 319 -13.07 -5.58 9.37
N LEU A 320 -13.65 -6.44 8.52
CA LEU A 320 -12.98 -7.62 7.98
C LEU A 320 -11.78 -7.23 7.08
N TYR A 321 -11.94 -6.23 6.21
CA TYR A 321 -10.83 -5.73 5.41
C TYR A 321 -9.70 -5.16 6.28
N ARG A 322 -10.04 -4.41 7.32
CA ARG A 322 -9.06 -3.85 8.25
C ARG A 322 -8.32 -4.94 9.04
N LYS A 323 -9.05 -5.97 9.52
CA LYS A 323 -8.45 -7.13 10.19
C LYS A 323 -7.54 -7.91 9.25
N LYS A 324 -7.96 -8.11 7.99
CA LYS A 324 -7.14 -8.75 6.96
C LYS A 324 -5.84 -8.00 6.72
N SER A 325 -5.91 -6.68 6.53
CA SER A 325 -4.71 -5.86 6.33
C SER A 325 -3.77 -5.87 7.54
N ALA A 326 -4.32 -5.80 8.76
CA ALA A 326 -3.53 -5.92 9.98
C ALA A 326 -2.85 -7.29 10.11
N TYR A 327 -3.56 -8.37 9.75
CA TYR A 327 -3.01 -9.72 9.76
C TYR A 327 -1.86 -9.86 8.73
N ILE A 328 -2.03 -9.37 7.49
CA ILE A 328 -0.98 -9.41 6.47
C ILE A 328 0.29 -8.74 7.00
N LYS A 329 0.15 -7.53 7.53
CA LYS A 329 1.27 -6.79 8.09
C LYS A 329 1.93 -7.53 9.25
N GLN A 330 1.16 -8.08 10.19
CA GLN A 330 1.67 -8.85 11.32
C GLN A 330 2.44 -10.08 10.84
N SER A 331 1.87 -10.86 9.91
CA SER A 331 2.51 -12.04 9.34
C SER A 331 3.85 -11.71 8.67
N HIS A 332 3.93 -10.57 7.96
CA HIS A 332 5.20 -10.10 7.40
C HIS A 332 6.19 -9.68 8.48
N GLU A 333 5.74 -8.95 9.51
CA GLU A 333 6.61 -8.52 10.60
C GLU A 333 7.19 -9.71 11.39
N GLU A 334 6.43 -10.80 11.53
CA GLU A 334 6.88 -12.04 12.18
C GLU A 334 8.01 -12.70 11.39
N MET A 335 7.84 -12.88 10.06
CA MET A 335 8.89 -13.44 9.19
C MET A 335 10.14 -12.53 9.16
N ILE A 336 9.92 -11.21 9.01
CA ILE A 336 11.03 -10.24 8.98
C ILE A 336 11.77 -10.20 10.31
N LYS A 337 11.10 -10.48 11.43
CA LYS A 337 11.75 -10.60 12.73
C LYS A 337 12.77 -11.76 12.77
N GLU A 338 12.46 -12.88 12.13
CA GLU A 338 13.40 -14.00 12.01
C GLU A 338 14.62 -13.57 11.18
N LEU A 339 14.38 -12.95 10.01
CA LEU A 339 15.44 -12.47 9.13
C LEU A 339 16.39 -11.45 9.80
N ILE A 340 15.83 -10.45 10.50
CA ILE A 340 16.61 -9.40 11.17
C ILE A 340 17.42 -9.95 12.35
N ARG A 341 16.97 -11.04 12.98
CA ARG A 341 17.74 -11.70 14.04
C ARG A 341 18.99 -12.40 13.51
N ASP A 342 18.91 -12.89 12.29
CA ASP A 342 19.94 -13.66 11.63
C ASP A 342 20.93 -12.78 10.87
N SER A 343 20.45 -11.81 10.10
CA SER A 343 21.26 -11.06 9.16
C SER A 343 21.02 -9.54 9.23
N SER A 344 22.02 -8.77 8.79
CA SER A 344 21.93 -7.31 8.64
C SER A 344 21.76 -6.86 7.20
N PHE A 345 22.25 -7.65 6.24
CA PHE A 345 22.21 -7.30 4.81
C PHE A 345 21.34 -8.29 4.05
N PHE A 346 20.55 -7.75 3.13
CA PHE A 346 19.58 -8.53 2.35
C PHE A 346 19.73 -8.23 0.87
N VAL A 347 19.78 -9.27 0.05
CA VAL A 347 19.83 -9.15 -1.42
C VAL A 347 18.53 -9.68 -2.00
N VAL A 348 17.85 -8.84 -2.80
CA VAL A 348 16.57 -9.18 -3.43
C VAL A 348 16.54 -8.81 -4.90
N GLU A 349 15.78 -9.52 -5.72
CA GLU A 349 15.53 -9.08 -7.11
C GLU A 349 14.62 -7.86 -7.18
N LYS A 350 14.92 -6.94 -8.11
CA LYS A 350 14.11 -5.76 -8.40
C LYS A 350 12.85 -6.14 -9.17
N MET A 351 11.76 -6.45 -8.45
CA MET A 351 10.50 -6.85 -9.05
C MET A 351 9.50 -5.69 -9.17
N SER A 352 8.84 -5.56 -10.33
CA SER A 352 7.77 -4.57 -10.56
C SER A 352 6.40 -5.16 -10.25
N PHE A 353 6.01 -5.23 -8.98
CA PHE A 353 4.68 -5.70 -8.57
C PHE A 353 3.53 -4.89 -9.19
N ARG A 354 3.73 -3.58 -9.39
CA ARG A 354 2.78 -2.73 -10.11
C ARG A 354 2.60 -3.15 -11.57
N GLY A 355 3.67 -3.58 -12.22
CA GLY A 355 3.64 -4.14 -13.59
C GLY A 355 2.84 -5.44 -13.65
N LEU A 356 3.02 -6.34 -12.67
CA LEU A 356 2.29 -7.60 -12.58
C LEU A 356 0.79 -7.43 -12.34
N GLN A 357 0.35 -6.31 -11.77
CA GLN A 357 -1.07 -5.98 -11.56
C GLN A 357 -1.75 -5.38 -12.80
N LYS A 358 -0.98 -4.87 -13.78
CA LYS A 358 -1.57 -4.21 -14.95
C LYS A 358 -2.44 -5.16 -15.77
N LYS A 359 -3.60 -4.66 -16.18
CA LYS A 359 -4.46 -5.36 -17.15
C LYS A 359 -3.73 -5.48 -18.48
N ALA A 360 -3.79 -6.64 -19.11
CA ALA A 360 -3.31 -6.79 -20.47
C ALA A 360 -4.13 -5.88 -21.41
N LYS A 361 -3.46 -5.07 -22.23
CA LYS A 361 -4.11 -4.17 -23.18
C LYS A 361 -4.74 -4.92 -24.38
N LYS A 362 -4.07 -5.99 -24.83
CA LYS A 362 -4.55 -6.88 -25.91
C LYS A 362 -4.47 -8.32 -25.41
N THR A 363 -5.55 -9.08 -25.61
CA THR A 363 -5.59 -10.51 -25.34
C THR A 363 -6.11 -11.24 -26.56
N GLU A 364 -5.49 -12.36 -26.90
CA GLU A 364 -5.94 -13.25 -27.95
C GLU A 364 -7.33 -13.80 -27.64
N ARG A 365 -8.09 -14.11 -28.66
CA ARG A 365 -9.36 -14.82 -28.54
C ARG A 365 -9.07 -16.30 -28.23
N SER A 366 -9.88 -16.90 -27.35
CA SER A 366 -9.86 -18.35 -27.13
C SER A 366 -10.90 -19.02 -28.01
N GLU A 367 -10.79 -20.33 -28.20
CA GLU A 367 -11.82 -21.12 -28.90
C GLU A 367 -13.13 -21.22 -28.14
N LYS A 368 -13.11 -20.88 -26.82
CA LYS A 368 -14.33 -20.89 -25.99
C LYS A 368 -15.22 -19.71 -26.35
N THR A 369 -16.45 -20.01 -26.71
CA THR A 369 -17.49 -19.03 -27.00
C THR A 369 -18.36 -18.69 -25.78
N SER A 370 -19.05 -17.60 -25.82
CA SER A 370 -20.19 -17.26 -24.95
C SER A 370 -21.23 -16.49 -25.70
N ASP A 371 -22.46 -16.78 -25.36
CA ASP A 371 -23.61 -16.10 -25.94
C ASP A 371 -23.83 -14.76 -25.21
N ILE A 372 -23.90 -13.68 -25.97
CA ILE A 372 -24.16 -12.34 -25.42
C ILE A 372 -25.47 -11.86 -26.09
N ARG A 373 -26.45 -11.56 -25.24
CA ARG A 373 -27.69 -10.95 -25.68
C ARG A 373 -27.45 -9.49 -26.06
N GLN A 374 -27.78 -9.12 -27.26
CA GLN A 374 -27.66 -7.75 -27.78
C GLN A 374 -28.82 -6.88 -27.30
N LYS A 375 -28.69 -5.57 -27.49
CA LYS A 375 -29.76 -4.60 -27.12
C LYS A 375 -31.08 -4.80 -27.88
N ASP A 376 -31.01 -5.38 -29.06
CA ASP A 376 -32.14 -5.72 -29.93
C ASP A 376 -32.82 -7.05 -29.57
N GLY A 377 -32.37 -7.71 -28.50
CA GLY A 377 -32.91 -9.01 -28.07
C GLY A 377 -32.29 -10.22 -28.76
N THR A 378 -31.46 -10.04 -29.78
CA THR A 378 -30.77 -11.15 -30.46
C THR A 378 -29.59 -11.66 -29.64
N THR A 379 -29.28 -12.93 -29.80
CA THR A 379 -28.14 -13.56 -29.14
C THR A 379 -26.99 -13.70 -30.14
N LYS A 380 -25.83 -13.08 -29.80
CA LYS A 380 -24.60 -13.19 -30.59
C LYS A 380 -23.58 -14.02 -29.87
N GLN A 381 -23.08 -15.05 -30.52
CA GLN A 381 -21.98 -15.86 -30.04
C GLN A 381 -20.65 -15.12 -30.27
N ILE A 382 -19.88 -14.90 -29.21
CA ILE A 382 -18.57 -14.28 -29.31
C ILE A 382 -17.51 -15.14 -28.63
N TYR A 383 -16.33 -15.17 -29.23
CA TYR A 383 -15.18 -15.84 -28.62
C TYR A 383 -14.70 -15.10 -27.37
N LYS A 384 -14.53 -15.84 -26.27
CA LYS A 384 -13.96 -15.29 -25.03
C LYS A 384 -12.50 -14.90 -25.25
N TYR A 385 -12.07 -13.84 -24.59
CA TYR A 385 -10.64 -13.52 -24.59
C TYR A 385 -9.87 -14.52 -23.72
N LYS A 386 -8.69 -14.97 -24.19
CA LYS A 386 -7.72 -15.67 -23.35
C LYS A 386 -7.39 -14.76 -22.18
N ARG A 387 -7.73 -15.15 -20.96
CA ARG A 387 -7.33 -14.38 -19.78
C ARG A 387 -5.82 -14.51 -19.60
N LYS A 388 -5.06 -13.42 -19.76
CA LYS A 388 -3.70 -13.40 -19.22
C LYS A 388 -3.78 -13.70 -17.74
N LYS A 389 -2.93 -14.61 -17.24
CA LYS A 389 -2.80 -14.89 -15.81
C LYS A 389 -2.53 -13.57 -15.10
N ARG A 390 -3.46 -13.12 -14.27
CA ARG A 390 -3.33 -11.88 -13.50
C ARG A 390 -3.00 -12.25 -12.08
N PHE A 391 -1.86 -11.82 -11.63
CA PHE A 391 -1.43 -12.01 -10.24
C PHE A 391 -2.14 -11.07 -9.25
N GLY A 392 -3.02 -10.17 -9.71
CA GLY A 392 -3.66 -9.15 -8.87
C GLY A 392 -4.34 -9.68 -7.61
N LYS A 393 -4.99 -10.85 -7.66
CA LYS A 393 -5.61 -11.46 -6.48
C LYS A 393 -4.55 -11.96 -5.48
N SER A 394 -3.51 -12.62 -5.96
CA SER A 394 -2.40 -13.10 -5.13
C SER A 394 -1.67 -11.93 -4.49
N LEU A 395 -1.25 -10.96 -5.29
CA LEU A 395 -0.57 -9.75 -4.82
C LEU A 395 -1.39 -8.95 -3.81
N ASN A 396 -2.72 -8.81 -4.01
CA ASN A 396 -3.59 -8.12 -3.07
C ASN A 396 -3.83 -8.89 -1.76
N ASN A 397 -3.73 -10.21 -1.79
CA ASN A 397 -3.92 -11.04 -0.60
C ASN A 397 -2.64 -11.20 0.22
N ARG A 398 -1.48 -11.12 -0.43
CA ARG A 398 -0.18 -11.44 0.19
C ARG A 398 0.77 -10.26 0.28
N ALA A 399 0.50 -9.18 -0.45
CA ALA A 399 1.22 -7.91 -0.43
C ALA A 399 2.77 -8.04 -0.38
N PRO A 400 3.42 -8.76 -1.33
CA PRO A 400 4.88 -8.94 -1.30
C PRO A 400 5.65 -7.62 -1.39
N ALA A 401 5.10 -6.58 -2.03
CA ALA A 401 5.71 -5.25 -2.04
C ALA A 401 5.78 -4.63 -0.64
N GLU A 402 4.74 -4.84 0.19
CA GLU A 402 4.72 -4.38 1.59
C GLU A 402 5.76 -5.14 2.43
N PHE A 403 5.98 -6.44 2.15
CA PHE A 403 7.03 -7.22 2.80
C PHE A 403 8.40 -6.58 2.59
N ILE A 404 8.78 -6.30 1.34
CA ILE A 404 10.06 -5.66 1.01
C ILE A 404 10.18 -4.26 1.63
N GLU A 405 9.08 -3.49 1.64
CA GLU A 405 9.08 -2.16 2.26
C GLU A 405 9.31 -2.23 3.79
N ILE A 406 8.66 -3.18 4.47
CA ILE A 406 8.84 -3.39 5.91
C ILE A 406 10.27 -3.88 6.20
N LEU A 407 10.77 -4.85 5.40
CA LEU A 407 12.14 -5.36 5.53
C LEU A 407 13.16 -4.23 5.39
N THR A 408 13.04 -3.40 4.34
CA THR A 408 13.96 -2.27 4.11
C THR A 408 13.99 -1.33 5.32
N LYS A 409 12.82 -0.89 5.80
CA LYS A 409 12.74 -0.01 6.97
C LYS A 409 13.29 -0.64 8.24
N LYS A 410 13.14 -1.96 8.39
CA LYS A 410 13.66 -2.68 9.55
C LYS A 410 15.18 -2.87 9.46
N ALA A 411 15.69 -3.28 8.30
CA ALA A 411 17.12 -3.38 8.07
C ALA A 411 17.82 -2.06 8.40
N GLU A 412 17.35 -0.94 7.83
CA GLU A 412 17.87 0.40 8.12
C GLU A 412 17.79 0.77 9.61
N LEU A 413 16.70 0.42 10.32
CA LEU A 413 16.56 0.68 11.76
C LEU A 413 17.62 -0.05 12.60
N TYR A 414 18.03 -1.23 12.14
CA TYR A 414 19.03 -2.07 12.83
C TYR A 414 20.46 -1.87 12.31
N GLY A 415 20.68 -0.93 11.38
CA GLY A 415 22.01 -0.60 10.86
C GLY A 415 22.45 -1.42 9.65
N GLY A 416 21.53 -2.20 9.08
CA GLY A 416 21.73 -2.96 7.86
C GLY A 416 21.13 -2.31 6.62
N ALA A 417 21.06 -3.06 5.52
CA ALA A 417 20.53 -2.57 4.23
C ALA A 417 19.86 -3.68 3.41
N VAL A 418 19.01 -3.25 2.46
CA VAL A 418 18.42 -4.13 1.43
C VAL A 418 18.93 -3.70 0.07
N TYR A 419 19.72 -4.55 -0.58
CA TYR A 419 20.24 -4.36 -1.91
C TYR A 419 19.30 -4.97 -2.96
N LYS A 420 19.16 -4.32 -4.10
CA LYS A 420 18.25 -4.75 -5.17
C LYS A 420 19.02 -5.00 -6.46
N VAL A 421 19.15 -6.26 -6.83
CA VAL A 421 19.80 -6.65 -8.10
C VAL A 421 18.83 -6.50 -9.28
N ASP A 422 19.40 -6.24 -10.47
CA ASP A 422 18.60 -6.17 -11.70
C ASP A 422 18.25 -7.58 -12.18
N THR A 423 16.96 -7.92 -12.15
CA THR A 423 16.43 -9.22 -12.58
C THR A 423 16.82 -9.61 -14.01
N MET A 424 17.00 -8.62 -14.90
CA MET A 424 17.36 -8.89 -16.32
C MET A 424 18.83 -9.24 -16.49
N LYS A 425 19.70 -8.78 -15.61
CA LYS A 425 21.13 -9.10 -15.59
C LYS A 425 21.39 -10.36 -14.76
N PHE A 426 20.94 -10.37 -13.53
CA PHE A 426 21.24 -11.42 -12.54
C PHE A 426 20.62 -12.78 -12.90
N LYS A 427 19.33 -12.82 -13.26
CA LYS A 427 18.58 -14.02 -13.72
C LYS A 427 18.74 -15.23 -12.79
N ALA A 428 18.64 -15.05 -11.47
CA ALA A 428 18.82 -16.12 -10.47
C ALA A 428 18.03 -17.42 -10.78
N SER A 429 16.81 -17.30 -11.27
CA SER A 429 15.96 -18.46 -11.60
C SER A 429 16.42 -19.24 -12.84
N GLN A 430 17.43 -18.79 -13.58
CA GLN A 430 17.92 -19.40 -14.82
C GLN A 430 19.37 -19.88 -14.72
N TYR A 431 20.15 -19.34 -13.80
CA TYR A 431 21.57 -19.62 -13.67
C TYR A 431 21.83 -20.95 -12.95
N ASP A 432 22.79 -21.69 -13.45
CA ASP A 432 23.37 -22.88 -12.83
C ASP A 432 24.85 -22.63 -12.59
N HIS A 433 25.25 -22.56 -11.32
CA HIS A 433 26.62 -22.21 -10.94
C HIS A 433 27.63 -23.33 -11.21
N VAL A 434 27.20 -24.58 -11.32
CA VAL A 434 28.07 -25.72 -11.60
C VAL A 434 28.46 -25.74 -13.08
N SER A 435 27.46 -25.74 -13.96
CA SER A 435 27.68 -25.71 -15.41
C SER A 435 28.02 -24.36 -15.99
N ASP A 436 27.91 -23.27 -15.20
CA ASP A 436 28.08 -21.88 -15.61
C ASP A 436 27.19 -21.48 -16.80
N THR A 437 25.93 -21.94 -16.78
CA THR A 437 24.99 -21.74 -17.88
C THR A 437 23.68 -21.11 -17.43
N TYR A 438 23.01 -20.43 -18.38
CA TYR A 438 21.69 -19.83 -18.17
C TYR A 438 20.64 -20.60 -18.98
N THR A 439 19.78 -21.36 -18.29
CA THR A 439 18.71 -22.13 -18.92
C THR A 439 17.33 -21.63 -18.47
N LYS A 440 16.46 -21.36 -19.44
CA LYS A 440 15.11 -20.92 -19.16
C LYS A 440 14.18 -22.09 -18.87
N HIS A 441 13.74 -22.21 -17.64
CA HIS A 441 12.79 -23.24 -17.19
C HIS A 441 11.34 -22.74 -17.23
N SER A 442 10.39 -23.69 -17.24
CA SER A 442 8.98 -23.36 -17.09
C SER A 442 8.69 -22.77 -15.70
N ILE A 443 7.74 -21.84 -15.63
CA ILE A 443 7.26 -21.29 -14.34
C ILE A 443 6.64 -22.37 -13.45
N HIS A 444 6.22 -23.50 -14.06
CA HIS A 444 5.61 -24.62 -13.35
C HIS A 444 6.64 -25.57 -12.72
N ASP A 445 7.88 -25.54 -13.20
CA ASP A 445 8.96 -26.36 -12.66
C ASP A 445 9.39 -25.76 -11.32
N ARG A 446 9.19 -26.49 -10.25
CA ARG A 446 9.50 -26.05 -8.88
C ARG A 446 10.78 -26.64 -8.33
N GLU A 447 11.30 -27.65 -9.01
CA GLU A 447 12.55 -28.34 -8.71
C GLU A 447 13.54 -28.14 -9.84
N ARG A 448 14.80 -28.15 -9.50
CA ARG A 448 15.94 -28.12 -10.46
C ARG A 448 16.92 -29.21 -10.10
N ASN A 449 17.52 -29.81 -11.12
CA ASN A 449 18.66 -30.68 -10.93
C ASN A 449 19.94 -29.84 -11.08
N ILE A 450 20.75 -29.79 -10.04
CA ILE A 450 22.04 -29.12 -9.99
C ILE A 450 23.07 -30.13 -9.53
N ASP A 451 23.99 -30.49 -10.41
CA ASP A 451 25.02 -31.50 -10.16
C ASP A 451 24.46 -32.82 -9.59
N GLY A 452 23.43 -33.34 -10.23
CA GLY A 452 22.76 -34.60 -9.79
C GLY A 452 21.82 -34.43 -8.59
N ASN A 453 21.81 -33.27 -7.89
CA ASN A 453 20.99 -33.02 -6.71
C ASN A 453 19.70 -32.31 -7.09
N THR A 454 18.56 -32.76 -6.58
CA THR A 454 17.27 -32.12 -6.78
C THR A 454 17.08 -31.02 -5.71
N VAL A 455 17.02 -29.76 -6.15
CA VAL A 455 16.84 -28.60 -5.26
C VAL A 455 15.54 -27.86 -5.55
N GLN A 456 14.90 -27.31 -4.52
CA GLN A 456 13.74 -26.46 -4.67
C GLN A 456 14.19 -25.11 -5.29
N ARG A 457 13.53 -24.73 -6.40
CA ARG A 457 13.95 -23.63 -7.28
C ARG A 457 14.07 -22.28 -6.58
N ASP A 458 13.09 -21.93 -5.74
CA ASP A 458 13.03 -20.58 -5.13
C ASP A 458 14.08 -20.49 -3.99
N LEU A 459 14.38 -21.61 -3.29
CA LEU A 459 15.52 -21.68 -2.35
C LEU A 459 16.86 -21.58 -3.07
N TYR A 460 16.99 -22.25 -4.20
CA TYR A 460 18.22 -22.16 -5.00
C TYR A 460 18.44 -20.74 -5.55
N SER A 461 17.36 -20.07 -6.02
CA SER A 461 17.46 -18.66 -6.41
C SER A 461 17.89 -17.76 -5.26
N ALA A 462 17.37 -18.01 -4.05
CA ALA A 462 17.77 -17.25 -2.85
C ALA A 462 19.24 -17.54 -2.46
N PHE A 463 19.73 -18.77 -2.62
CA PHE A 463 21.14 -19.14 -2.44
C PHE A 463 22.06 -18.37 -3.40
N LEU A 464 21.70 -18.28 -4.68
CA LEU A 464 22.44 -17.49 -5.66
C LEU A 464 22.44 -15.98 -5.33
N LEU A 465 21.32 -15.46 -4.83
CA LEU A 465 21.21 -14.07 -4.38
C LEU A 465 22.06 -13.78 -3.13
N LYS A 466 22.18 -14.74 -2.20
CA LYS A 466 23.09 -14.63 -1.06
C LYS A 466 24.53 -14.47 -1.53
N ASN A 467 24.92 -15.27 -2.52
CA ASN A 467 26.27 -15.33 -3.07
C ASN A 467 26.43 -14.40 -4.29
N THR A 468 25.95 -13.16 -4.18
CA THR A 468 26.13 -12.15 -5.20
C THR A 468 27.56 -11.58 -5.17
N ASP A 469 28.04 -11.16 -6.33
CA ASP A 469 29.31 -10.43 -6.45
C ASP A 469 29.25 -9.04 -5.80
N ASN A 470 30.40 -8.40 -5.63
CA ASN A 470 30.49 -7.07 -5.04
C ASN A 470 29.81 -5.97 -5.86
N ASN A 471 29.60 -6.20 -7.16
CA ASN A 471 28.98 -5.25 -8.08
C ASN A 471 27.46 -5.40 -8.13
N LEU A 472 26.90 -6.44 -7.51
CA LEU A 472 25.46 -6.77 -7.52
C LEU A 472 24.90 -7.05 -8.94
N GLU A 473 25.77 -7.51 -9.86
CA GLU A 473 25.37 -7.78 -11.23
C GLU A 473 25.26 -9.28 -11.53
N HIS A 474 26.09 -10.11 -10.89
CA HIS A 474 26.17 -11.55 -11.11
C HIS A 474 26.32 -12.32 -9.80
N THR A 475 26.16 -13.63 -9.86
CA THR A 475 26.47 -14.54 -8.77
C THR A 475 27.99 -14.77 -8.73
N ASP A 476 28.57 -14.77 -7.54
CA ASP A 476 29.94 -15.22 -7.29
C ASP A 476 29.95 -16.74 -7.35
N ARG A 477 30.46 -17.28 -8.45
CA ARG A 477 30.46 -18.72 -8.74
C ARG A 477 31.32 -19.50 -7.75
N ASP A 478 32.50 -19.01 -7.43
CA ASP A 478 33.45 -19.69 -6.56
C ASP A 478 32.88 -19.83 -5.14
N LYS A 479 32.24 -18.78 -4.67
CA LYS A 479 31.49 -18.81 -3.41
C LYS A 479 30.36 -19.82 -3.43
N CYS A 480 29.60 -19.90 -4.52
CA CYS A 480 28.55 -20.88 -4.67
C CYS A 480 29.07 -22.31 -4.64
N ILE A 481 30.16 -22.59 -5.35
CA ILE A 481 30.80 -23.92 -5.35
C ILE A 481 31.24 -24.30 -3.93
N TYR A 482 31.86 -23.39 -3.21
CA TYR A 482 32.34 -23.62 -1.85
C TYR A 482 31.18 -23.90 -0.86
N GLU A 483 30.10 -23.18 -0.96
CA GLU A 483 28.99 -23.23 0.02
C GLU A 483 27.89 -24.25 -0.35
N PHE A 484 27.89 -24.79 -1.58
CA PHE A 484 26.80 -25.61 -2.09
C PHE A 484 26.51 -26.86 -1.27
N ALA A 485 27.55 -27.56 -0.80
CA ALA A 485 27.37 -28.75 0.02
C ALA A 485 26.66 -28.46 1.35
N MET A 486 26.99 -27.34 1.98
CA MET A 486 26.32 -26.92 3.21
C MET A 486 24.87 -26.49 2.93
N PHE A 487 24.63 -25.76 1.85
CA PHE A 487 23.28 -25.42 1.39
C PHE A 487 22.42 -26.66 1.16
N LEU A 488 22.92 -27.69 0.47
CA LEU A 488 22.20 -28.94 0.23
C LEU A 488 21.80 -29.63 1.53
N LYS A 489 22.71 -29.75 2.49
CA LYS A 489 22.43 -30.35 3.80
C LYS A 489 21.29 -29.63 4.53
N GLN A 490 21.30 -28.31 4.53
CA GLN A 490 20.26 -27.49 5.17
C GLN A 490 18.94 -27.56 4.38
N HIS A 491 19.02 -27.54 3.04
CA HIS A 491 17.87 -27.68 2.12
C HIS A 491 17.13 -28.98 2.38
N ASP A 492 17.83 -30.11 2.36
CA ASP A 492 17.21 -31.43 2.52
C ASP A 492 16.58 -31.60 3.90
N LYS A 493 17.23 -31.05 4.94
CA LYS A 493 16.65 -30.99 6.28
C LYS A 493 15.34 -30.20 6.27
N LEU A 494 15.32 -28.99 5.72
CA LEU A 494 14.13 -28.15 5.65
C LEU A 494 12.99 -28.82 4.89
N ILE A 495 13.28 -29.37 3.70
CA ILE A 495 12.26 -30.02 2.86
C ILE A 495 11.69 -31.27 3.57
N THR A 496 12.54 -32.05 4.24
CA THR A 496 12.11 -33.21 5.02
C THR A 496 11.20 -32.78 6.19
N GLU A 497 11.58 -31.77 6.93
CA GLU A 497 10.78 -31.22 8.02
C GLU A 497 9.42 -30.69 7.53
N MET A 498 9.40 -29.94 6.40
CA MET A 498 8.16 -29.45 5.81
C MET A 498 7.23 -30.58 5.39
N LYS A 499 7.75 -31.61 4.75
CA LYS A 499 6.97 -32.81 4.37
C LYS A 499 6.43 -33.55 5.59
N TYR A 500 7.25 -33.72 6.62
CA TYR A 500 6.82 -34.34 7.89
C TYR A 500 5.70 -33.56 8.57
N GLN A 501 5.76 -32.24 8.56
CA GLN A 501 4.74 -31.36 9.13
C GLN A 501 3.51 -31.18 8.21
N ASN A 502 3.44 -31.89 7.09
CA ASN A 502 2.39 -31.70 6.06
C ASN A 502 2.25 -30.26 5.57
N ILE A 503 3.33 -29.47 5.59
CA ILE A 503 3.37 -28.13 5.00
C ILE A 503 3.54 -28.30 3.50
N SER A 504 2.45 -28.15 2.75
CA SER A 504 2.43 -28.39 1.31
C SER A 504 1.80 -27.19 0.58
N MET A 505 2.39 -26.84 -0.56
CA MET A 505 1.87 -25.86 -1.49
C MET A 505 2.33 -26.21 -2.91
N LYS A 506 1.76 -27.28 -3.46
CA LYS A 506 2.19 -27.90 -4.72
C LYS A 506 2.51 -26.90 -5.85
N GLN A 507 1.74 -25.83 -6.00
CA GLN A 507 1.97 -24.82 -7.04
C GLN A 507 3.17 -23.90 -6.79
N CYS A 508 3.70 -23.85 -5.56
CA CYS A 508 4.79 -22.96 -5.16
C CYS A 508 6.00 -23.71 -4.61
N PHE A 509 5.79 -24.74 -3.79
CA PHE A 509 6.90 -25.50 -3.18
C PHE A 509 7.33 -26.70 -4.03
N GLY A 510 6.44 -27.23 -4.84
CA GLY A 510 6.68 -28.45 -5.64
C GLY A 510 6.07 -29.71 -5.02
N PHE A 511 5.70 -29.65 -3.74
CA PHE A 511 5.15 -30.76 -2.97
C PHE A 511 3.94 -30.36 -2.14
#